data_10b04eb34d1f1a7af8729fd35c884258
#
_entry.id   10b04eb34d1f1a7af8729fd35c884258
#
_cell.length_a   1.000
_cell.length_b   1.000
_cell.length_c   1.000
_cell.angle_alpha   90.00
_cell.angle_beta   90.00
_cell.angle_gamma   90.00
#
_symmetry.space_group_name_H-M   'P 1'
#
loop_
_entity.id
_entity.type
_entity.pdbx_description
1 polymer ?
#
loop_
_entity_poly.entity_id
_entity_poly.type
_entity_poly.pdbx_seq_one_letter_code
_entity_poly.pdbx_strand_id
1 'polypeptide(L)'
;MTTPSDLRQHLILLQYPSGAVQPSPEELKTVMARFAVWMDGLQQQGRVVATNGLELTGKMLRGPIGETVITDGPFAEGKEVVGGYVMLSPSTLAEGLAAAGACPGLDYRMIVEVRPVVPPAHCVTAG
;
A
#
# COMPACT_ATOMS: atom_id res chain seq x y z
N MET A 1 17.95 -18.89 -8.16
CA MET A 1 18.07 -18.99 -6.71
C MET A 1 18.15 -17.61 -6.10
N THR A 2 17.33 -17.35 -5.10
CA THR A 2 17.32 -16.04 -4.44
C THR A 2 18.52 -15.93 -3.51
N THR A 3 19.35 -14.89 -3.68
CA THR A 3 20.45 -14.62 -2.77
C THR A 3 19.94 -13.85 -1.56
N PRO A 4 20.66 -13.89 -0.41
CA PRO A 4 20.24 -13.10 0.76
C PRO A 4 20.09 -11.61 0.47
N SER A 5 20.88 -11.07 -0.48
CA SER A 5 20.81 -9.66 -0.84
C SER A 5 19.51 -9.29 -1.57
N ASP A 6 18.80 -10.29 -2.14
CA ASP A 6 17.52 -10.06 -2.80
C ASP A 6 16.35 -10.04 -1.81
N LEU A 7 16.58 -10.52 -0.58
CA LEU A 7 15.55 -10.54 0.45
C LEU A 7 15.49 -9.20 1.15
N ARG A 8 14.32 -8.61 1.13
CA ARG A 8 14.07 -7.27 1.69
C ARG A 8 12.66 -7.22 2.23
N GLN A 9 12.33 -6.07 2.79
CA GLN A 9 10.94 -5.74 3.02
C GLN A 9 10.40 -5.12 1.74
N HIS A 10 9.17 -5.44 1.42
CA HIS A 10 8.46 -4.83 0.30
C HIS A 10 7.13 -4.29 0.79
N LEU A 11 6.83 -3.07 0.38
CA LEU A 11 5.59 -2.41 0.73
C LEU A 11 4.65 -2.47 -0.46
N ILE A 12 3.47 -3.06 -0.25
CA ILE A 12 2.41 -3.06 -1.25
C ILE A 12 1.49 -1.90 -0.90
N LEU A 13 1.34 -0.97 -1.83
CA LEU A 13 0.48 0.20 -1.66
C LEU A 13 -0.79 0.00 -2.47
N LEU A 14 -1.93 0.13 -1.81
CA LEU A 14 -3.24 0.00 -2.43
C LEU A 14 -3.77 1.40 -2.69
N GLN A 15 -3.91 1.76 -3.96
CA GLN A 15 -4.27 3.12 -4.34
C GLN A 15 -5.62 3.15 -5.04
N TYR A 16 -6.47 4.07 -4.61
CA TYR A 16 -7.74 4.31 -5.28
C TYR A 16 -7.51 5.21 -6.48
N PRO A 17 -8.13 4.89 -7.63
CA PRO A 17 -7.96 5.72 -8.81
C PRO A 17 -8.67 7.06 -8.66
N SER A 18 -8.20 8.04 -9.43
CA SER A 18 -8.86 9.33 -9.53
C SER A 18 -10.29 9.15 -10.02
N GLY A 19 -11.23 9.84 -9.36
CA GLY A 19 -12.63 9.77 -9.75
C GLY A 19 -13.33 8.46 -9.42
N ALA A 20 -12.78 7.68 -8.49
CA ALA A 20 -13.39 6.43 -8.09
C ALA A 20 -14.79 6.67 -7.53
N VAL A 21 -15.73 5.82 -7.97
CA VAL A 21 -17.10 5.85 -7.51
C VAL A 21 -17.22 4.91 -6.31
N GLN A 22 -17.94 5.34 -5.28
CA GLN A 22 -18.19 4.52 -4.11
C GLN A 22 -18.97 3.26 -4.52
N PRO A 23 -18.54 2.07 -4.07
CA PRO A 23 -19.29 0.86 -4.34
C PRO A 23 -20.60 0.85 -3.57
N SER A 24 -21.60 0.12 -4.10
CA SER A 24 -22.84 -0.10 -3.38
C SER A 24 -22.56 -0.91 -2.10
N PRO A 25 -23.47 -0.89 -1.11
CA PRO A 25 -23.27 -1.70 0.09
C PRO A 25 -23.08 -3.19 -0.21
N GLU A 26 -23.75 -3.71 -1.21
CA GLU A 26 -23.60 -5.12 -1.59
C GLU A 26 -22.25 -5.39 -2.25
N GLU A 27 -21.83 -4.50 -3.14
CA GLU A 27 -20.51 -4.60 -3.75
C GLU A 27 -19.42 -4.51 -2.70
N LEU A 28 -19.59 -3.60 -1.73
CA LEU A 28 -18.63 -3.42 -0.65
C LEU A 28 -18.46 -4.71 0.15
N LYS A 29 -19.56 -5.41 0.46
CA LYS A 29 -19.48 -6.70 1.15
C LYS A 29 -18.68 -7.72 0.37
N THR A 30 -18.93 -7.80 -0.95
CA THR A 30 -18.19 -8.71 -1.82
C THR A 30 -16.71 -8.38 -1.86
N VAL A 31 -16.38 -7.10 -2.02
CA VAL A 31 -14.99 -6.64 -2.05
C VAL A 31 -14.29 -6.94 -0.74
N MET A 32 -14.94 -6.63 0.38
CA MET A 32 -14.36 -6.88 1.70
C MET A 32 -14.11 -8.36 1.95
N ALA A 33 -15.04 -9.21 1.51
CA ALA A 33 -14.88 -10.66 1.65
C ALA A 33 -13.69 -11.16 0.83
N ARG A 34 -13.52 -10.65 -0.38
CA ARG A 34 -12.38 -11.00 -1.24
C ARG A 34 -11.05 -10.54 -0.62
N PHE A 35 -11.03 -9.33 -0.08
CA PHE A 35 -9.84 -8.82 0.60
C PHE A 35 -9.48 -9.67 1.83
N ALA A 36 -10.49 -10.11 2.58
CA ALA A 36 -10.25 -10.96 3.74
C ALA A 36 -9.59 -12.29 3.34
N VAL A 37 -10.05 -12.90 2.25
CA VAL A 37 -9.46 -14.14 1.73
C VAL A 37 -8.02 -13.92 1.28
N TRP A 38 -7.78 -12.85 0.54
CA TRP A 38 -6.45 -12.50 0.06
C TRP A 38 -5.48 -12.28 1.24
N MET A 39 -5.90 -11.49 2.21
CA MET A 39 -5.08 -11.19 3.38
C MET A 39 -4.81 -12.43 4.21
N ASP A 40 -5.83 -13.28 4.40
CA ASP A 40 -5.67 -14.53 5.14
C ASP A 40 -4.62 -15.42 4.48
N GLY A 41 -4.67 -15.54 3.15
CA GLY A 41 -3.69 -16.30 2.41
C GLY A 41 -2.28 -15.75 2.57
N LEU A 42 -2.13 -14.43 2.55
CA LEU A 42 -0.82 -13.82 2.77
C LEU A 42 -0.31 -14.04 4.19
N GLN A 43 -1.19 -13.93 5.17
CA GLN A 43 -0.80 -14.15 6.57
C GLN A 43 -0.39 -15.58 6.83
N GLN A 44 -1.01 -16.53 6.15
CA GLN A 44 -0.63 -17.94 6.27
C GLN A 44 0.77 -18.20 5.75
N GLN A 45 1.27 -17.38 4.83
CA GLN A 45 2.64 -17.49 4.35
C GLN A 45 3.65 -16.98 5.38
N GLY A 46 3.20 -16.32 6.45
CA GLY A 46 4.06 -15.89 7.55
C GLY A 46 4.92 -14.69 7.25
N ARG A 47 4.63 -13.94 6.20
CA ARG A 47 5.48 -12.82 5.77
C ARG A 47 4.86 -11.45 5.98
N VAL A 48 3.59 -11.37 6.37
CA VAL A 48 2.95 -10.08 6.61
C VAL A 48 3.43 -9.53 7.96
N VAL A 49 4.15 -8.42 7.91
CA VAL A 49 4.67 -7.77 9.12
C VAL A 49 3.67 -6.74 9.63
N ALA A 50 3.02 -6.03 8.72
CA ALA A 50 2.05 -5.01 9.07
C ALA A 50 1.10 -4.79 7.89
N THR A 51 -0.13 -4.48 8.18
CA THR A 51 -1.13 -4.14 7.17
C THR A 51 -2.24 -3.34 7.82
N ASN A 52 -2.69 -2.31 7.14
CA ASN A 52 -3.83 -1.50 7.59
C ASN A 52 -4.46 -0.79 6.42
N GLY A 53 -5.74 -0.46 6.56
CA GLY A 53 -6.39 0.50 5.68
C GLY A 53 -6.10 1.91 6.18
N LEU A 54 -6.23 2.87 5.29
CA LEU A 54 -6.06 4.28 5.61
C LEU A 54 -7.31 5.03 5.18
N GLU A 55 -7.70 6.02 5.98
CA GLU A 55 -8.74 6.93 5.53
C GLU A 55 -8.21 7.72 4.34
N LEU A 56 -9.10 8.11 3.44
CA LEU A 56 -8.72 8.79 2.21
C LEU A 56 -8.38 10.26 2.39
N THR A 57 -8.69 10.80 3.56
CA THR A 57 -8.40 12.21 3.88
C THR A 57 -7.54 12.27 5.14
N GLY A 58 -6.79 13.34 5.25
CA GLY A 58 -5.93 13.59 6.40
C GLY A 58 -5.48 15.03 6.38
N LYS A 59 -4.34 15.28 6.98
CA LYS A 59 -3.76 16.61 7.02
C LYS A 59 -2.39 16.59 6.37
N MET A 60 -2.06 17.65 5.68
CA MET A 60 -0.77 17.81 5.02
C MET A 60 -0.05 19.02 5.61
N LEU A 61 1.25 18.87 5.84
CA LEU A 61 2.09 19.95 6.35
C LEU A 61 3.15 20.27 5.32
N ARG A 62 3.37 21.56 5.09
CA ARG A 62 4.41 22.04 4.19
C ARG A 62 5.09 23.25 4.82
N GLY A 63 6.34 23.46 4.43
CA GLY A 63 7.13 24.58 4.88
C GLY A 63 8.20 24.15 5.88
N PRO A 64 9.13 25.06 6.27
CA PRO A 64 10.21 24.74 7.19
C PRO A 64 9.69 24.54 8.61
N ILE A 65 10.51 23.88 9.43
CA ILE A 65 10.18 23.65 10.83
C ILE A 65 9.88 25.00 11.49
N GLY A 66 8.76 25.07 12.22
CA GLY A 66 8.32 26.29 12.90
C GLY A 66 7.47 27.22 12.06
N GLU A 67 7.44 27.00 10.74
CA GLU A 67 6.66 27.81 9.81
C GLU A 67 5.78 26.97 8.90
N THR A 68 5.40 25.79 9.36
CA THR A 68 4.61 24.87 8.56
C THR A 68 3.17 25.36 8.38
N VAL A 69 2.63 25.09 7.21
CA VAL A 69 1.22 25.34 6.89
C VAL A 69 0.52 23.99 6.86
N ILE A 70 -0.60 23.89 7.56
CA ILE A 70 -1.39 22.66 7.61
C ILE A 70 -2.61 22.84 6.72
N THR A 71 -2.80 21.90 5.80
CA THR A 71 -3.95 21.89 4.89
C THR A 71 -4.62 20.54 4.93
N ASP A 72 -5.86 20.48 4.44
CA ASP A 72 -6.51 19.20 4.25
C ASP A 72 -5.91 18.49 3.05
N GLY A 73 -5.82 17.18 3.12
CA GLY A 73 -5.28 16.41 2.03
C GLY A 73 -5.43 14.91 2.21
N PRO A 74 -4.94 14.17 1.23
CA PRO A 74 -4.48 14.66 -0.07
C PRO A 74 -5.66 15.12 -0.93
N PHE A 75 -5.41 16.05 -1.85
CA PHE A 75 -6.41 16.42 -2.84
C PHE A 75 -6.53 15.26 -3.83
N ALA A 76 -7.73 14.67 -3.88
CA ALA A 76 -7.96 13.51 -4.74
C ALA A 76 -8.22 13.89 -6.20
N GLU A 77 -8.36 15.16 -6.52
CA GLU A 77 -8.63 15.59 -7.89
C GLU A 77 -7.47 15.24 -8.82
N GLY A 78 -7.75 14.35 -9.77
CA GLY A 78 -6.80 13.98 -10.78
C GLY A 78 -5.65 13.10 -10.31
N LYS A 79 -5.68 12.60 -9.07
CA LYS A 79 -4.58 11.81 -8.51
C LYS A 79 -5.09 10.59 -7.76
N GLU A 80 -4.25 9.56 -7.72
CA GLU A 80 -4.53 8.37 -6.93
C GLU A 80 -4.29 8.66 -5.45
N VAL A 81 -5.07 8.02 -4.59
CA VAL A 81 -4.97 8.16 -3.14
C VAL A 81 -4.68 6.81 -2.52
N VAL A 82 -3.65 6.74 -1.69
CA VAL A 82 -3.31 5.50 -0.98
C VAL A 82 -4.36 5.24 0.08
N GLY A 83 -5.04 4.09 -0.04
CA GLY A 83 -6.08 3.69 0.90
C GLY A 83 -5.72 2.50 1.76
N GLY A 84 -4.50 1.98 1.63
CA GLY A 84 -4.06 0.85 2.44
C GLY A 84 -2.67 0.40 2.07
N TYR A 85 -2.12 -0.45 2.91
CA TYR A 85 -0.80 -1.00 2.66
C TYR A 85 -0.64 -2.39 3.27
N VAL A 86 0.29 -3.16 2.70
CA VAL A 86 0.72 -4.45 3.24
C VAL A 86 2.25 -4.47 3.20
N MET A 87 2.87 -4.73 4.35
CA MET A 87 4.32 -4.85 4.44
C MET A 87 4.68 -6.33 4.49
N LEU A 88 5.50 -6.78 3.54
CA LEU A 88 6.00 -8.15 3.48
C LEU A 88 7.48 -8.20 3.86
N SER A 89 7.86 -9.17 4.67
CA SER A 89 9.26 -9.37 5.08
C SER A 89 9.46 -10.78 5.64
N PRO A 90 10.51 -11.51 5.27
CA PRO A 90 11.40 -11.18 4.15
C PRO A 90 10.75 -11.58 2.83
N SER A 91 11.10 -10.88 1.77
CA SER A 91 10.53 -11.16 0.45
C SER A 91 11.46 -10.71 -0.67
N THR A 92 11.27 -11.32 -1.85
CA THR A 92 11.88 -10.82 -3.07
C THR A 92 10.88 -9.93 -3.79
N LEU A 93 11.35 -9.15 -4.74
CA LEU A 93 10.45 -8.35 -5.58
C LEU A 93 9.46 -9.25 -6.32
N ALA A 94 9.91 -10.39 -6.83
CA ALA A 94 9.04 -11.33 -7.53
C ALA A 94 7.91 -11.84 -6.61
N GLU A 95 8.24 -12.12 -5.36
CA GLU A 95 7.24 -12.55 -4.38
C GLU A 95 6.26 -11.43 -4.06
N GLY A 96 6.76 -10.20 -3.95
CA GLY A 96 5.90 -9.03 -3.75
C GLY A 96 4.95 -8.81 -4.91
N LEU A 97 5.46 -8.95 -6.13
CA LEU A 97 4.65 -8.81 -7.34
C LEU A 97 3.59 -9.91 -7.43
N ALA A 98 3.95 -11.14 -7.06
CA ALA A 98 3.00 -12.24 -7.07
C ALA A 98 1.87 -11.99 -6.07
N ALA A 99 2.20 -11.52 -4.87
CA ALA A 99 1.21 -11.20 -3.85
C ALA A 99 0.30 -10.05 -4.32
N ALA A 100 0.89 -8.99 -4.86
CA ALA A 100 0.14 -7.83 -5.35
C ALA A 100 -0.75 -8.20 -6.54
N GLY A 101 -0.27 -9.07 -7.42
CA GLY A 101 -1.04 -9.50 -8.59
C GLY A 101 -2.29 -10.29 -8.26
N ALA A 102 -2.39 -10.81 -7.04
CA ALA A 102 -3.58 -11.51 -6.56
C ALA A 102 -4.52 -10.60 -5.78
N CYS A 103 -4.19 -9.31 -5.63
CA CYS A 103 -5.00 -8.37 -4.88
C CYS A 103 -6.36 -8.15 -5.56
N PRO A 104 -7.47 -8.38 -4.84
CA PRO A 104 -8.80 -8.21 -5.43
C PRO A 104 -9.10 -6.79 -5.91
N GLY A 105 -8.40 -5.79 -5.34
CA GLY A 105 -8.59 -4.40 -5.75
C GLY A 105 -8.34 -4.16 -7.23
N LEU A 106 -7.51 -5.01 -7.86
CA LEU A 106 -7.25 -4.89 -9.29
C LEU A 106 -8.50 -5.04 -10.14
N ASP A 107 -9.46 -5.82 -9.68
CA ASP A 107 -10.75 -6.00 -10.38
C ASP A 107 -11.67 -4.79 -10.18
N TYR A 108 -11.33 -3.89 -9.30
CA TYR A 108 -12.11 -2.70 -8.97
C TYR A 108 -11.37 -1.42 -9.32
N ARG A 109 -10.46 -1.50 -10.29
CA ARG A 109 -9.68 -0.38 -10.83
C ARG A 109 -8.67 0.23 -9.85
N MET A 110 -8.38 -0.44 -8.75
CA MET A 110 -7.33 0.01 -7.87
C MET A 110 -5.98 -0.19 -8.53
N ILE A 111 -5.04 0.67 -8.17
CA ILE A 111 -3.65 0.55 -8.58
C ILE A 111 -2.90 -0.04 -7.40
N VAL A 112 -2.14 -1.10 -7.66
CA VAL A 112 -1.36 -1.77 -6.62
C VAL A 112 0.10 -1.61 -6.95
N GLU A 113 0.81 -0.91 -6.08
CA GLU A 113 2.23 -0.60 -6.27
C GLU A 113 3.06 -1.41 -5.29
N VAL A 114 4.19 -1.95 -5.76
CA VAL A 114 5.13 -2.68 -4.91
C VAL A 114 6.43 -1.91 -4.86
N ARG A 115 6.88 -1.57 -3.65
CA ARG A 115 8.15 -0.86 -3.46
C ARG A 115 9.07 -1.61 -2.52
N PRO A 116 10.33 -1.84 -2.92
CA PRO A 116 11.32 -2.30 -1.96
C PRO A 116 11.52 -1.24 -0.87
N VAL A 117 11.63 -1.69 0.35
CA VAL A 117 11.84 -0.78 1.48
C VAL A 117 13.34 -0.56 1.69
N VAL A 118 13.73 0.68 1.84
CA VAL A 118 15.12 1.06 2.11
C VAL A 118 15.27 1.25 3.62
N PRO A 119 16.18 0.52 4.27
CA PRO A 119 16.41 0.71 5.70
C PRO A 119 16.85 2.14 6.03
N PRO A 120 16.50 2.67 7.21
CA PRO A 120 16.86 4.06 7.57
C PRO A 120 18.34 4.37 7.45
N ALA A 121 19.22 3.41 7.75
CA ALA A 121 20.66 3.59 7.61
C ALA A 121 21.07 3.90 6.17
N HIS A 122 20.39 3.27 5.18
CA HIS A 122 20.65 3.53 3.76
C HIS A 122 20.15 4.91 3.36
N CYS A 123 19.04 5.37 3.92
CA CYS A 123 18.54 6.72 3.65
C CYS A 123 19.54 7.77 4.11
N VAL A 124 20.17 7.58 5.27
CA VAL A 124 21.15 8.50 5.80
C VAL A 124 22.43 8.51 4.96
N THR A 125 22.91 7.33 4.57
CA THR A 125 24.16 7.21 3.81
C THR A 125 24.01 7.60 2.35
N ALA A 126 22.82 7.54 1.80
CA ALA A 126 22.54 7.93 0.42
C ALA A 126 22.38 9.43 0.26
N GLY A 127 22.19 10.14 1.38
CA GLY A 127 21.99 11.58 1.37
C GLY A 127 23.25 12.38 1.18
#